data_8aed2e34357b794e9023b4770a96edd0
#
_entry.id   8aed2e34357b794e9023b4770a96edd0
#
_cell.length_a   1.000
_cell.length_b   1.000
_cell.length_c   1.000
_cell.angle_alpha   90.00
_cell.angle_beta   90.00
_cell.angle_gamma   90.00
#
_symmetry.space_group_name_H-M   'P 1'
#
loop_
_entity.id
_entity.type
_entity.pdbx_description
1 polymer ?
#
loop_
_entity_poly.entity_id
_entity_poly.type
_entity_poly.pdbx_seq_one_letter_code
_entity_poly.pdbx_strand_id
1 'polypeptide(L)'
;MVRILLCAIVVIPGLSNNARAETLDSVSHIHHLKVVEKKALVLTHEGLFELVDKNNMKLVGKDKFDVMGFTTLGKTLVASGHPAKGSKAPNPIGLLKSIDGGSTWRAVSLVGKVDFHLLEGARSELYGADSQSGNLMHSADSGKTWSSLGANNFSDIAVSPKVQGVAIAIENSELLLTKNAFKSTTKIKNNLKITQIEWRNSGLYALSGSTLYKSTNTGKTWAKLSTFKAEPGILSVSDQMMLVTVGSDIYTSSNNGRKFKVLP
;
A
#
# COMPACT_ATOMS: atom_id res chain seq x y z
N MET A 1 -14.00 70.76 20.02
CA MET A 1 -13.00 70.20 19.09
C MET A 1 -12.78 68.73 19.39
N VAL A 2 -13.39 67.85 18.61
CA VAL A 2 -13.23 66.39 18.77
C VAL A 2 -12.21 65.94 17.71
N ARG A 3 -11.09 65.37 18.14
CA ARG A 3 -10.08 64.80 17.25
C ARG A 3 -10.46 63.31 16.97
N ILE A 4 -10.80 63.04 15.74
CA ILE A 4 -10.99 61.70 15.23
C ILE A 4 -9.62 61.10 14.91
N LEU A 5 -9.26 60.01 15.60
CA LEU A 5 -8.04 59.26 15.34
C LEU A 5 -8.36 58.21 14.25
N LEU A 6 -7.82 58.39 13.06
CA LEU A 6 -7.93 57.38 11.97
C LEU A 6 -6.93 56.27 12.25
N CYS A 7 -7.45 55.08 12.57
CA CYS A 7 -6.64 53.85 12.66
C CYS A 7 -6.45 53.28 11.25
N ALA A 8 -5.25 53.37 10.71
CA ALA A 8 -4.92 52.70 9.45
C ALA A 8 -4.78 51.22 9.66
N ILE A 9 -5.68 50.44 9.07
CA ILE A 9 -5.58 48.97 9.02
C ILE A 9 -4.53 48.61 7.97
N VAL A 10 -3.34 48.18 8.42
CA VAL A 10 -2.33 47.58 7.55
C VAL A 10 -2.79 46.14 7.26
N VAL A 11 -3.29 45.90 6.05
CA VAL A 11 -3.54 44.55 5.53
C VAL A 11 -2.18 43.99 5.12
N ILE A 12 -1.67 43.06 5.93
CA ILE A 12 -0.50 42.25 5.56
C ILE A 12 -1.01 41.21 4.54
N PRO A 13 -0.51 41.22 3.30
CA PRO A 13 -0.85 40.13 2.37
C PRO A 13 -0.34 38.82 2.96
N GLY A 14 -1.26 37.89 3.24
CA GLY A 14 -0.93 36.55 3.70
C GLY A 14 0.04 35.90 2.71
N LEU A 15 1.21 35.55 3.19
CA LEU A 15 2.13 34.64 2.49
C LEU A 15 1.37 33.31 2.28
N SER A 16 0.83 33.15 1.08
CA SER A 16 0.39 31.84 0.61
C SER A 16 1.63 30.95 0.59
N ASN A 17 1.78 30.06 1.57
CA ASN A 17 2.68 28.95 1.47
C ASN A 17 2.19 28.08 0.31
N ASN A 18 2.63 28.38 -0.89
CA ASN A 18 2.59 27.47 -2.01
C ASN A 18 3.48 26.28 -1.61
N ALA A 19 2.87 25.23 -1.07
CA ALA A 19 3.55 23.97 -0.93
C ALA A 19 4.04 23.60 -2.34
N ARG A 20 5.36 23.66 -2.53
CA ARG A 20 6.00 23.29 -3.79
C ARG A 20 5.59 21.85 -4.11
N ALA A 21 5.03 21.64 -5.29
CA ALA A 21 4.74 20.28 -5.75
C ALA A 21 6.06 19.49 -5.74
N GLU A 22 6.08 18.37 -5.04
CA GLU A 22 7.22 17.47 -5.08
C GLU A 22 7.08 16.57 -6.32
N THR A 23 8.21 16.15 -6.90
CA THR A 23 8.24 15.27 -8.07
C THR A 23 8.75 13.89 -7.65
N LEU A 24 8.47 12.86 -8.46
CA LEU A 24 9.00 11.52 -8.18
C LEU A 24 10.54 11.51 -8.10
N ASP A 25 11.22 12.37 -8.86
CA ASP A 25 12.68 12.52 -8.83
C ASP A 25 13.19 13.28 -7.58
N SER A 26 12.30 13.92 -6.82
CA SER A 26 12.68 14.68 -5.62
C SER A 26 12.76 13.83 -4.34
N VAL A 27 12.25 12.59 -4.37
CA VAL A 27 12.33 11.66 -3.24
C VAL A 27 13.53 10.73 -3.40
N SER A 28 14.15 10.38 -2.28
CA SER A 28 15.37 9.58 -2.29
C SER A 28 15.14 8.12 -2.69
N HIS A 29 13.98 7.59 -2.34
CA HIS A 29 13.60 6.22 -2.65
C HIS A 29 12.08 6.03 -2.60
N ILE A 30 11.56 5.27 -3.58
CA ILE A 30 10.15 4.84 -3.62
C ILE A 30 10.10 3.38 -3.24
N HIS A 31 9.45 3.08 -2.12
CA HIS A 31 9.28 1.70 -1.66
C HIS A 31 8.18 1.00 -2.43
N HIS A 32 7.05 1.67 -2.62
CA HIS A 32 5.91 1.09 -3.30
C HIS A 32 4.92 2.12 -3.82
N LEU A 33 4.05 1.70 -4.74
CA LEU A 33 2.85 2.43 -5.13
C LEU A 33 1.62 1.61 -4.73
N LYS A 34 0.67 2.25 -4.07
CA LYS A 34 -0.60 1.62 -3.68
C LYS A 34 -1.78 2.45 -4.14
N VAL A 35 -2.83 1.78 -4.57
CA VAL A 35 -4.10 2.42 -4.90
C VAL A 35 -5.05 2.31 -3.73
N VAL A 36 -5.56 3.46 -3.29
CA VAL A 36 -6.62 3.55 -2.27
C VAL A 36 -7.79 4.30 -2.87
N GLU A 37 -8.91 3.62 -3.03
CA GLU A 37 -10.07 4.14 -3.78
C GLU A 37 -9.68 4.54 -5.22
N LYS A 38 -9.59 5.84 -5.53
CA LYS A 38 -9.18 6.40 -6.82
C LYS A 38 -7.84 7.13 -6.77
N LYS A 39 -7.15 7.07 -5.65
CA LYS A 39 -5.87 7.75 -5.43
C LYS A 39 -4.72 6.77 -5.61
N ALA A 40 -3.69 7.20 -6.33
CA ALA A 40 -2.41 6.52 -6.35
C ALA A 40 -1.51 7.11 -5.26
N LEU A 41 -1.09 6.29 -4.32
CA LEU A 41 -0.22 6.69 -3.21
C LEU A 41 1.19 6.18 -3.48
N VAL A 42 2.18 7.03 -3.19
CA VAL A 42 3.61 6.75 -3.28
C VAL A 42 4.15 6.65 -1.87
N LEU A 43 4.75 5.51 -1.53
CA LEU A 43 5.38 5.23 -0.26
C LEU A 43 6.88 5.48 -0.38
N THR A 44 7.41 6.36 0.47
CA THR A 44 8.81 6.82 0.38
C THR A 44 9.47 6.92 1.75
N HIS A 45 10.79 7.15 1.77
CA HIS A 45 11.52 7.50 3.00
C HIS A 45 11.07 8.84 3.60
N GLU A 46 10.50 9.73 2.80
CA GLU A 46 10.12 11.07 3.21
C GLU A 46 8.65 11.18 3.65
N GLY A 47 7.88 10.11 3.47
CA GLY A 47 6.47 10.06 3.85
C GLY A 47 5.57 9.40 2.83
N LEU A 48 4.26 9.59 3.03
CA LEU A 48 3.22 9.14 2.12
C LEU A 48 2.79 10.28 1.22
N PHE A 49 2.84 10.07 -0.10
CA PHE A 49 2.43 11.08 -1.07
C PHE A 49 1.26 10.57 -1.92
N GLU A 50 0.40 11.47 -2.37
CA GLU A 50 -0.59 11.24 -3.43
C GLU A 50 0.03 11.66 -4.77
N LEU A 51 0.07 10.74 -5.72
CA LEU A 51 0.50 11.00 -7.08
C LEU A 51 -0.63 11.73 -7.82
N VAL A 52 -0.38 12.97 -8.21
CA VAL A 52 -1.35 13.83 -8.92
C VAL A 52 -1.28 13.56 -10.43
N ASP A 53 -0.07 13.51 -10.94
CA ASP A 53 0.28 13.10 -12.30
C ASP A 53 1.68 12.47 -12.29
N LYS A 54 2.22 12.05 -13.43
CA LYS A 54 3.52 11.35 -13.49
C LYS A 54 4.72 12.15 -12.97
N ASN A 55 4.60 13.48 -12.90
CA ASN A 55 5.68 14.38 -12.49
C ASN A 55 5.43 15.04 -11.14
N ASN A 56 4.19 15.03 -10.67
CA ASN A 56 3.79 15.78 -9.48
C ASN A 56 3.15 14.89 -8.44
N MET A 57 3.60 15.04 -7.21
CA MET A 57 3.00 14.39 -6.05
C MET A 57 2.82 15.40 -4.90
N LYS A 58 1.92 15.08 -4.00
CA LYS A 58 1.55 15.90 -2.85
C LYS A 58 1.68 15.07 -1.57
N LEU A 59 2.37 15.60 -0.57
CA LEU A 59 2.45 14.97 0.75
C LEU A 59 1.03 14.79 1.33
N VAL A 60 0.74 13.59 1.80
CA VAL A 60 -0.51 13.25 2.47
C VAL A 60 -0.36 13.55 3.95
N GLY A 61 -1.15 14.52 4.44
CA GLY A 61 -1.02 14.99 5.82
C GLY A 61 0.23 15.83 6.06
N LYS A 62 0.74 15.80 7.28
CA LYS A 62 1.93 16.53 7.72
C LYS A 62 2.99 15.62 8.37
N ASP A 63 2.61 14.41 8.70
CA ASP A 63 3.49 13.46 9.36
C ASP A 63 4.45 12.86 8.34
N LYS A 64 5.74 13.09 8.54
CA LYS A 64 6.81 12.54 7.73
C LYS A 64 7.40 11.35 8.47
N PHE A 65 7.38 10.18 7.88
CA PHE A 65 8.04 8.97 8.35
C PHE A 65 8.33 8.07 7.17
N ASP A 66 9.29 7.20 7.32
CA ASP A 66 9.67 6.25 6.29
C ASP A 66 8.64 5.11 6.22
N VAL A 67 7.87 5.06 5.13
CA VAL A 67 6.75 4.13 4.97
C VAL A 67 7.22 2.87 4.24
N MET A 68 7.56 1.82 5.00
CA MET A 68 8.02 0.54 4.45
C MET A 68 6.86 -0.39 4.08
N GLY A 69 6.00 -0.73 5.01
CA GLY A 69 4.81 -1.56 4.80
C GLY A 69 3.53 -0.75 4.82
N PHE A 70 2.58 -1.10 3.93
CA PHE A 70 1.33 -0.37 3.82
C PHE A 70 0.21 -1.24 3.28
N THR A 71 -0.95 -1.16 3.93
CA THR A 71 -2.19 -1.79 3.45
C THR A 71 -3.42 -1.00 3.91
N THR A 72 -4.61 -1.50 3.59
CA THR A 72 -5.88 -0.90 4.02
C THR A 72 -6.81 -1.92 4.66
N LEU A 73 -7.52 -1.49 5.71
CA LEU A 73 -8.63 -2.23 6.29
C LEU A 73 -9.92 -1.40 6.09
N GLY A 74 -10.60 -1.64 4.99
CA GLY A 74 -11.68 -0.75 4.54
C GLY A 74 -11.13 0.64 4.21
N LYS A 75 -11.61 1.67 4.91
CA LYS A 75 -11.10 3.06 4.76
C LYS A 75 -9.93 3.40 5.67
N THR A 76 -9.58 2.52 6.61
CA THR A 76 -8.44 2.73 7.51
C THR A 76 -7.15 2.42 6.78
N LEU A 77 -6.22 3.36 6.75
CA LEU A 77 -4.85 3.12 6.28
C LEU A 77 -4.04 2.50 7.42
N VAL A 78 -3.21 1.54 7.08
CA VAL A 78 -2.32 0.84 8.01
C VAL A 78 -0.91 0.89 7.45
N ALA A 79 0.05 1.32 8.27
CA ALA A 79 1.45 1.47 7.85
C ALA A 79 2.42 0.96 8.91
N SER A 80 3.63 0.66 8.48
CA SER A 80 4.80 0.33 9.30
C SER A 80 6.05 0.93 8.68
N GLY A 81 7.14 1.03 9.45
CA GLY A 81 8.42 1.54 8.96
C GLY A 81 9.23 2.23 10.03
N HIS A 82 9.90 3.33 9.67
CA HIS A 82 10.83 4.03 10.55
C HIS A 82 10.41 5.49 10.83
N PRO A 83 10.82 6.08 11.95
CA PRO A 83 10.53 7.47 12.23
C PRO A 83 11.30 8.39 11.26
N ALA A 84 10.78 9.60 11.03
CA ALA A 84 11.49 10.60 10.27
C ALA A 84 12.90 10.85 10.84
N LYS A 85 13.85 11.18 9.97
CA LYS A 85 15.23 11.53 10.37
C LYS A 85 15.22 12.64 11.43
N GLY A 86 15.89 12.41 12.55
CA GLY A 86 15.94 13.34 13.68
C GLY A 86 14.75 13.28 14.63
N SER A 87 13.77 12.43 14.37
CA SER A 87 12.65 12.18 15.30
C SER A 87 13.15 11.47 16.56
N LYS A 88 12.48 11.74 17.71
CA LYS A 88 12.68 11.01 18.97
C LYS A 88 11.73 9.82 19.13
N ALA A 89 10.91 9.53 18.13
CA ALA A 89 10.01 8.38 18.16
C ALA A 89 10.81 7.06 18.17
N PRO A 90 10.27 5.99 18.78
CA PRO A 90 10.89 4.68 18.72
C PRO A 90 11.16 4.21 17.30
N ASN A 91 12.26 3.51 17.08
CA ASN A 91 12.63 2.93 15.81
C ASN A 91 12.78 1.39 15.97
N PRO A 92 12.03 0.58 15.23
CA PRO A 92 10.97 0.95 14.26
C PRO A 92 9.70 1.51 14.93
N ILE A 93 8.84 2.15 14.13
CA ILE A 93 7.61 2.74 14.65
C ILE A 93 6.50 1.72 14.94
N GLY A 94 6.69 0.46 14.57
CA GLY A 94 5.70 -0.60 14.71
C GLY A 94 4.51 -0.41 13.75
N LEU A 95 3.28 -0.68 14.23
CA LEU A 95 2.08 -0.53 13.44
C LEU A 95 1.40 0.80 13.72
N LEU A 96 1.16 1.57 12.68
CA LEU A 96 0.40 2.82 12.70
C LEU A 96 -0.93 2.66 11.97
N LYS A 97 -1.92 3.47 12.35
CA LYS A 97 -3.20 3.61 11.64
C LYS A 97 -3.58 5.06 11.44
N SER A 98 -4.24 5.31 10.29
CA SER A 98 -4.93 6.56 9.97
C SER A 98 -6.38 6.24 9.59
N ILE A 99 -7.32 7.04 10.13
CA ILE A 99 -8.76 6.95 9.80
C ILE A 99 -9.24 8.18 9.02
N ASP A 100 -8.34 9.09 8.70
CA ASP A 100 -8.59 10.36 8.03
C ASP A 100 -7.81 10.49 6.70
N GLY A 101 -7.58 9.35 6.04
CA GLY A 101 -6.94 9.30 4.73
C GLY A 101 -5.43 9.60 4.75
N GLY A 102 -4.76 9.39 5.89
CA GLY A 102 -3.32 9.63 6.06
C GLY A 102 -2.99 11.02 6.61
N SER A 103 -4.00 11.84 6.93
CA SER A 103 -3.77 13.18 7.47
C SER A 103 -3.13 13.16 8.85
N THR A 104 -3.53 12.19 9.68
CA THR A 104 -2.90 11.91 10.98
C THR A 104 -2.71 10.42 11.19
N TRP A 105 -1.68 10.06 11.97
CA TRP A 105 -1.33 8.68 12.26
C TRP A 105 -1.26 8.42 13.75
N ARG A 106 -1.69 7.24 14.19
CA ARG A 106 -1.64 6.81 15.59
C ARG A 106 -1.01 5.44 15.69
N ALA A 107 -0.08 5.28 16.64
CA ALA A 107 0.49 3.98 16.96
C ALA A 107 -0.60 3.05 17.54
N VAL A 108 -0.58 1.79 17.09
CA VAL A 108 -1.53 0.76 17.50
C VAL A 108 -0.85 -0.30 18.36
N SER A 109 0.27 -0.83 17.87
CA SER A 109 0.98 -1.94 18.54
C SER A 109 2.43 -2.05 18.04
N LEU A 110 3.22 -2.89 18.69
CA LEU A 110 4.56 -3.32 18.28
C LEU A 110 5.57 -2.18 18.12
N VAL A 111 5.33 -1.02 18.73
CA VAL A 111 6.23 0.14 18.69
C VAL A 111 7.60 -0.24 19.24
N GLY A 112 8.67 0.06 18.49
CA GLY A 112 10.04 -0.30 18.81
C GLY A 112 10.36 -1.79 18.66
N LYS A 113 9.47 -2.58 18.04
CA LYS A 113 9.60 -4.04 18.01
C LYS A 113 9.60 -4.65 16.62
N VAL A 114 8.89 -4.06 15.65
CA VAL A 114 8.75 -4.62 14.30
C VAL A 114 8.87 -3.56 13.23
N ASP A 115 9.39 -3.99 12.10
CA ASP A 115 9.51 -3.26 10.86
C ASP A 115 8.94 -4.12 9.72
N PHE A 116 7.65 -3.94 9.44
CA PHE A 116 6.99 -4.70 8.38
C PHE A 116 7.30 -4.11 7.00
N HIS A 117 8.02 -4.86 6.18
CA HIS A 117 8.25 -4.54 4.76
C HIS A 117 7.15 -5.12 3.85
N LEU A 118 6.65 -6.31 4.14
CA LEU A 118 5.41 -6.82 3.59
C LEU A 118 4.32 -6.61 4.63
N LEU A 119 3.24 -5.92 4.25
CA LEU A 119 2.08 -5.70 5.11
C LEU A 119 0.82 -5.76 4.26
N GLU A 120 0.05 -6.83 4.43
CA GLU A 120 -1.17 -7.04 3.68
C GLU A 120 -2.35 -7.39 4.59
N GLY A 121 -3.54 -6.95 4.20
CA GLY A 121 -4.71 -7.17 5.03
C GLY A 121 -6.04 -7.00 4.34
N ALA A 122 -7.06 -7.54 4.98
CA ALA A 122 -8.47 -7.34 4.62
C ALA A 122 -9.35 -7.53 5.86
N ARG A 123 -10.46 -6.79 5.92
CA ARG A 123 -11.40 -6.84 7.05
C ARG A 123 -10.72 -6.43 8.37
N SER A 124 -10.51 -7.36 9.30
CA SER A 124 -9.75 -7.18 10.54
C SER A 124 -8.45 -7.98 10.57
N GLU A 125 -8.09 -8.63 9.47
CA GLU A 125 -6.95 -9.52 9.39
C GLU A 125 -5.76 -8.82 8.74
N LEU A 126 -4.58 -9.00 9.34
CA LEU A 126 -3.31 -8.47 8.84
C LEU A 126 -2.25 -9.57 8.87
N TYR A 127 -1.41 -9.56 7.86
CA TYR A 127 -0.16 -10.31 7.78
C TYR A 127 0.98 -9.31 7.58
N GLY A 128 2.04 -9.44 8.37
CA GLY A 128 3.23 -8.60 8.27
C GLY A 128 4.50 -9.45 8.31
N ALA A 129 5.39 -9.27 7.34
CA ALA A 129 6.73 -9.84 7.41
C ALA A 129 7.66 -8.81 8.04
N ASP A 130 8.19 -9.17 9.21
CA ASP A 130 9.11 -8.32 9.97
C ASP A 130 10.52 -8.49 9.43
N SER A 131 11.13 -7.40 8.97
CA SER A 131 12.47 -7.41 8.38
C SER A 131 13.57 -7.70 9.41
N GLN A 132 13.33 -7.42 10.69
CA GLN A 132 14.32 -7.62 11.75
C GLN A 132 14.42 -9.08 12.18
N SER A 133 13.27 -9.75 12.38
CA SER A 133 13.25 -11.15 12.80
C SER A 133 13.18 -12.14 11.63
N GLY A 134 12.79 -11.66 10.44
CA GLY A 134 12.51 -12.51 9.29
C GLY A 134 11.22 -13.33 9.43
N ASN A 135 10.38 -13.05 10.43
CA ASN A 135 9.16 -13.80 10.69
C ASN A 135 7.94 -13.20 10.00
N LEU A 136 7.05 -14.08 9.56
CA LEU A 136 5.69 -13.73 9.24
C LEU A 136 4.86 -13.63 10.53
N MET A 137 4.15 -12.55 10.69
CA MET A 137 3.26 -12.32 11.82
C MET A 137 1.82 -12.16 11.36
N HIS A 138 0.87 -12.56 12.18
CA HIS A 138 -0.56 -12.52 11.92
C HIS A 138 -1.32 -11.82 13.05
N SER A 139 -2.27 -10.98 12.67
CA SER A 139 -3.26 -10.36 13.55
C SER A 139 -4.67 -10.60 13.02
N ALA A 140 -5.59 -11.01 13.88
CA ALA A 140 -7.01 -11.20 13.56
C ALA A 140 -7.91 -10.05 14.03
N ASP A 141 -7.35 -9.06 14.75
CA ASP A 141 -8.05 -8.00 15.46
C ASP A 141 -7.64 -6.59 15.03
N SER A 142 -7.34 -6.46 13.74
CA SER A 142 -6.91 -5.21 13.13
C SER A 142 -5.58 -4.69 13.68
N GLY A 143 -4.63 -5.57 13.99
CA GLY A 143 -3.29 -5.21 14.42
C GLY A 143 -3.14 -4.85 15.89
N LYS A 144 -4.14 -5.13 16.74
CA LYS A 144 -4.03 -4.89 18.18
C LYS A 144 -3.14 -5.94 18.83
N THR A 145 -3.34 -7.21 18.49
CA THR A 145 -2.52 -8.34 18.95
C THR A 145 -1.96 -9.13 17.78
N TRP A 146 -0.82 -9.75 17.98
CA TRP A 146 -0.07 -10.45 16.95
C TRP A 146 0.48 -11.79 17.45
N SER A 147 0.50 -12.76 16.55
CA SER A 147 1.16 -14.05 16.73
C SER A 147 2.19 -14.26 15.62
N SER A 148 3.35 -14.81 15.97
CA SER A 148 4.34 -15.24 14.98
C SER A 148 3.89 -16.54 14.33
N LEU A 149 4.06 -16.64 13.01
CA LEU A 149 3.82 -17.83 12.21
C LEU A 149 5.13 -18.54 11.82
N GLY A 150 6.27 -18.04 12.30
CA GLY A 150 7.61 -18.52 11.94
C GLY A 150 8.23 -17.75 10.79
N ALA A 151 9.30 -18.31 10.20
CA ALA A 151 10.04 -17.66 9.13
C ALA A 151 9.15 -17.35 7.91
N ASN A 152 9.29 -16.15 7.36
CA ASN A 152 8.60 -15.74 6.15
C ASN A 152 9.35 -16.22 4.91
N ASN A 153 8.69 -17.02 4.06
CA ASN A 153 9.19 -17.46 2.76
C ASN A 153 8.36 -16.90 1.59
N PHE A 154 7.38 -16.04 1.90
CA PHE A 154 6.47 -15.51 0.88
C PHE A 154 7.01 -14.22 0.29
N SER A 155 6.97 -14.14 -1.04
CA SER A 155 7.30 -12.90 -1.76
C SER A 155 6.12 -11.94 -1.87
N ASP A 156 4.89 -12.47 -1.76
CA ASP A 156 3.66 -11.66 -1.77
C ASP A 156 2.50 -12.42 -1.12
N ILE A 157 1.53 -11.68 -0.57
CA ILE A 157 0.34 -12.23 0.09
C ILE A 157 -0.89 -11.44 -0.36
N ALA A 158 -1.96 -12.15 -0.71
CA ALA A 158 -3.28 -11.56 -0.97
C ALA A 158 -4.31 -12.14 0.01
N VAL A 159 -4.89 -11.27 0.84
CA VAL A 159 -5.85 -11.65 1.89
C VAL A 159 -7.27 -11.63 1.34
N SER A 160 -8.05 -12.65 1.65
CA SER A 160 -9.45 -12.75 1.21
C SER A 160 -10.29 -11.58 1.75
N PRO A 161 -10.94 -10.79 0.89
CA PRO A 161 -11.82 -9.72 1.35
C PRO A 161 -13.14 -10.24 1.94
N LYS A 162 -13.43 -11.55 1.80
CA LYS A 162 -14.71 -12.16 2.18
C LYS A 162 -14.64 -13.08 3.38
N VAL A 163 -13.54 -13.82 3.53
CA VAL A 163 -13.44 -14.90 4.53
C VAL A 163 -12.16 -14.73 5.34
N GLN A 164 -12.31 -14.62 6.67
CA GLN A 164 -11.18 -14.54 7.59
C GLN A 164 -10.41 -15.87 7.62
N GLY A 165 -9.09 -15.80 7.79
CA GLY A 165 -8.20 -16.96 7.78
C GLY A 165 -7.90 -17.50 6.39
N VAL A 166 -8.51 -16.92 5.34
CA VAL A 166 -8.27 -17.30 3.94
C VAL A 166 -7.36 -16.30 3.28
N ALA A 167 -6.23 -16.75 2.77
CA ALA A 167 -5.29 -15.95 2.01
C ALA A 167 -4.57 -16.82 0.97
N ILE A 168 -3.94 -16.16 0.00
CA ILE A 168 -3.04 -16.79 -0.97
C ILE A 168 -1.68 -16.11 -0.81
N ALA A 169 -0.62 -16.90 -0.84
CA ALA A 169 0.75 -16.41 -0.86
C ALA A 169 1.50 -16.92 -2.08
N ILE A 170 2.55 -16.21 -2.45
CA ILE A 170 3.52 -16.64 -3.46
C ILE A 170 4.78 -17.11 -2.75
N GLU A 171 5.16 -18.36 -2.99
CA GLU A 171 6.44 -18.94 -2.59
C GLU A 171 7.09 -19.60 -3.81
N ASN A 172 8.30 -19.16 -4.19
CA ASN A 172 9.03 -19.68 -5.35
C ASN A 172 8.19 -19.67 -6.66
N SER A 173 7.41 -18.62 -6.90
CA SER A 173 6.45 -18.47 -8.01
C SER A 173 5.27 -19.45 -7.99
N GLU A 174 5.08 -20.19 -6.91
CA GLU A 174 3.94 -21.06 -6.68
C GLU A 174 2.89 -20.37 -5.82
N LEU A 175 1.62 -20.68 -6.08
CA LEU A 175 0.51 -20.18 -5.26
C LEU A 175 0.17 -21.17 -4.17
N LEU A 176 0.17 -20.68 -2.94
CA LEU A 176 -0.21 -21.42 -1.73
C LEU A 176 -1.49 -20.83 -1.15
N LEU A 177 -2.54 -21.61 -1.04
CA LEU A 177 -3.80 -21.25 -0.38
C LEU A 177 -3.76 -21.69 1.08
N THR A 178 -4.06 -20.78 1.97
CA THR A 178 -4.44 -21.09 3.35
C THR A 178 -5.94 -20.88 3.59
N LYS A 179 -6.51 -21.62 4.54
CA LYS A 179 -7.87 -21.44 5.07
C LYS A 179 -7.89 -21.28 6.60
N ASN A 180 -6.72 -21.20 7.21
CA ASN A 180 -6.53 -21.17 8.66
C ASN A 180 -5.36 -20.26 9.07
N ALA A 181 -5.23 -19.12 8.37
CA ALA A 181 -4.22 -18.09 8.65
C ALA A 181 -2.78 -18.65 8.62
N PHE A 182 -2.43 -19.37 7.56
CA PHE A 182 -1.12 -19.98 7.29
C PHE A 182 -0.63 -21.00 8.34
N LYS A 183 -1.53 -21.53 9.19
CA LYS A 183 -1.21 -22.74 10.00
C LYS A 183 -0.98 -23.98 9.12
N SER A 184 -1.59 -23.98 7.93
CA SER A 184 -1.32 -24.93 6.86
C SER A 184 -1.63 -24.30 5.51
N THR A 185 -1.00 -24.83 4.46
CA THR A 185 -1.18 -24.36 3.08
C THR A 185 -1.46 -25.54 2.15
N THR A 186 -2.11 -25.23 1.04
CA THR A 186 -2.34 -26.17 -0.07
C THR A 186 -1.92 -25.47 -1.37
N LYS A 187 -1.08 -26.15 -2.16
CA LYS A 187 -0.64 -25.63 -3.45
C LYS A 187 -1.82 -25.55 -4.43
N ILE A 188 -1.96 -24.39 -5.08
CA ILE A 188 -2.89 -24.20 -6.18
C ILE A 188 -2.18 -24.55 -7.48
N LYS A 189 -2.63 -25.61 -8.17
CA LYS A 189 -2.09 -25.96 -9.48
C LYS A 189 -2.47 -24.89 -10.50
N ASN A 190 -1.47 -24.30 -11.13
CA ASN A 190 -1.60 -23.39 -12.26
C ASN A 190 -0.33 -23.45 -13.11
N ASN A 191 -0.40 -22.96 -14.35
CA ASN A 191 0.74 -22.95 -15.30
C ASN A 191 1.38 -21.56 -15.43
N LEU A 192 0.94 -20.58 -14.62
CA LEU A 192 1.46 -19.23 -14.65
C LEU A 192 2.61 -19.09 -13.64
N LYS A 193 3.70 -18.42 -14.06
CA LYS A 193 4.73 -17.95 -13.15
C LYS A 193 4.29 -16.61 -12.57
N ILE A 194 3.54 -16.66 -11.49
CA ILE A 194 2.96 -15.47 -10.88
C ILE A 194 4.01 -14.76 -10.03
N THR A 195 4.13 -13.44 -10.23
CA THR A 195 5.09 -12.57 -9.52
C THR A 195 4.43 -11.65 -8.51
N GLN A 196 3.16 -11.29 -8.71
CA GLN A 196 2.38 -10.46 -7.79
C GLN A 196 0.91 -10.86 -7.81
N ILE A 197 0.25 -10.69 -6.65
CA ILE A 197 -1.18 -10.99 -6.47
C ILE A 197 -1.87 -9.88 -5.68
N GLU A 198 -3.13 -9.62 -6.02
CA GLU A 198 -4.01 -8.71 -5.29
C GLU A 198 -5.43 -9.32 -5.24
N TRP A 199 -6.03 -9.34 -4.05
CA TRP A 199 -7.38 -9.90 -3.88
C TRP A 199 -8.37 -8.84 -3.46
N ARG A 200 -9.38 -8.62 -4.30
CA ARG A 200 -10.49 -7.68 -4.04
C ARG A 200 -11.84 -8.38 -4.17
N ASN A 201 -12.91 -7.71 -3.80
CA ASN A 201 -14.26 -8.27 -3.92
C ASN A 201 -14.59 -8.70 -5.35
N SER A 202 -14.05 -8.00 -6.34
CA SER A 202 -14.23 -8.27 -7.76
C SER A 202 -13.46 -9.49 -8.28
N GLY A 203 -12.47 -10.00 -7.54
CA GLY A 203 -11.66 -11.18 -7.91
C GLY A 203 -10.23 -11.14 -7.40
N LEU A 204 -9.52 -12.20 -7.70
CA LEU A 204 -8.07 -12.30 -7.49
C LEU A 204 -7.37 -11.90 -8.79
N TYR A 205 -6.43 -10.98 -8.69
CA TYR A 205 -5.63 -10.47 -9.81
C TYR A 205 -4.18 -10.93 -9.67
N ALA A 206 -3.52 -11.19 -10.78
CA ALA A 206 -2.14 -11.66 -10.80
C ALA A 206 -1.36 -11.10 -11.98
N LEU A 207 -0.09 -10.82 -11.77
CA LEU A 207 0.89 -10.61 -12.83
C LEU A 207 1.65 -11.91 -13.11
N SER A 208 1.81 -12.21 -14.40
CA SER A 208 2.69 -13.27 -14.87
C SER A 208 3.28 -12.87 -16.22
N GLY A 209 4.62 -12.73 -16.28
CA GLY A 209 5.30 -12.10 -17.40
C GLY A 209 4.69 -10.72 -17.68
N SER A 210 4.50 -10.36 -18.94
CA SER A 210 3.92 -9.07 -19.32
C SER A 210 2.39 -8.99 -19.25
N THR A 211 1.71 -9.92 -18.55
CA THR A 211 0.26 -10.04 -18.62
C THR A 211 -0.41 -9.97 -17.23
N LEU A 212 -1.49 -9.19 -17.16
CA LEU A 212 -2.41 -9.15 -16.03
C LEU A 212 -3.52 -10.19 -16.25
N TYR A 213 -3.74 -11.01 -15.25
CA TYR A 213 -4.77 -12.03 -15.19
C TYR A 213 -5.77 -11.77 -14.08
N LYS A 214 -6.96 -12.36 -14.21
CA LYS A 214 -7.99 -12.38 -13.17
C LYS A 214 -8.51 -13.78 -12.96
N SER A 215 -8.71 -14.15 -11.69
CA SER A 215 -9.41 -15.36 -11.28
C SER A 215 -10.63 -15.02 -10.43
N THR A 216 -11.73 -15.73 -10.64
CA THR A 216 -12.96 -15.65 -9.83
C THR A 216 -13.18 -16.88 -8.97
N ASN A 217 -12.27 -17.87 -9.04
CA ASN A 217 -12.35 -19.14 -8.35
C ASN A 217 -11.10 -19.45 -7.51
N THR A 218 -10.57 -18.40 -6.84
CA THR A 218 -9.45 -18.55 -5.89
C THR A 218 -8.17 -19.08 -6.56
N GLY A 219 -7.86 -18.59 -7.76
CA GLY A 219 -6.62 -18.92 -8.48
C GLY A 219 -6.60 -20.26 -9.19
N LYS A 220 -7.73 -21.00 -9.24
CA LYS A 220 -7.78 -22.29 -9.94
C LYS A 220 -7.74 -22.15 -11.46
N THR A 221 -8.40 -21.11 -11.99
CA THR A 221 -8.34 -20.75 -13.41
C THR A 221 -8.18 -19.25 -13.56
N TRP A 222 -7.56 -18.83 -14.65
CA TRP A 222 -7.19 -17.45 -14.90
C TRP A 222 -7.65 -16.99 -16.27
N ALA A 223 -8.31 -15.85 -16.32
CA ALA A 223 -8.65 -15.14 -17.54
C ALA A 223 -7.65 -14.00 -17.77
N LYS A 224 -7.11 -13.91 -18.98
CA LYS A 224 -6.26 -12.80 -19.40
C LYS A 224 -7.08 -11.52 -19.46
N LEU A 225 -6.59 -10.43 -18.86
CA LEU A 225 -7.21 -9.10 -18.92
C LEU A 225 -6.49 -8.16 -19.88
N SER A 226 -5.20 -7.97 -19.68
CA SER A 226 -4.39 -7.02 -20.45
C SER A 226 -2.95 -7.53 -20.58
N THR A 227 -2.30 -7.14 -21.68
CA THR A 227 -0.86 -7.36 -21.91
C THR A 227 -0.18 -6.03 -22.05
N PHE A 228 0.97 -5.89 -21.43
CA PHE A 228 1.82 -4.70 -21.47
C PHE A 228 3.00 -4.87 -22.42
N LYS A 229 3.65 -3.76 -22.77
CA LYS A 229 4.82 -3.75 -23.69
C LYS A 229 6.06 -4.44 -23.09
N ALA A 230 6.14 -4.53 -21.77
CA ALA A 230 7.19 -5.20 -21.01
C ALA A 230 6.62 -5.77 -19.71
N GLU A 231 7.43 -6.49 -18.95
CA GLU A 231 7.04 -7.05 -17.67
C GLU A 231 6.75 -5.93 -16.65
N PRO A 232 5.57 -5.94 -16.01
CA PRO A 232 5.20 -4.96 -14.98
C PRO A 232 6.00 -5.13 -13.70
N GLY A 233 6.35 -3.99 -13.07
CA GLY A 233 7.04 -3.99 -11.77
C GLY A 233 6.10 -4.04 -10.58
N ILE A 234 4.99 -3.29 -10.62
CA ILE A 234 4.05 -3.15 -9.50
C ILE A 234 2.63 -3.35 -10.01
N LEU A 235 1.84 -4.12 -9.27
CA LEU A 235 0.39 -4.20 -9.38
C LEU A 235 -0.23 -3.66 -8.08
N SER A 236 -1.13 -2.73 -8.20
CA SER A 236 -1.99 -2.34 -7.07
C SER A 236 -3.43 -2.19 -7.52
N VAL A 237 -4.34 -2.74 -6.74
CA VAL A 237 -5.77 -2.82 -7.08
C VAL A 237 -6.62 -2.31 -5.94
N SER A 238 -7.57 -1.42 -6.26
CA SER A 238 -8.73 -1.11 -5.42
C SER A 238 -10.02 -1.54 -6.15
N ASP A 239 -11.17 -1.40 -5.50
CA ASP A 239 -12.46 -1.66 -6.16
C ASP A 239 -12.80 -0.61 -7.23
N GLN A 240 -12.08 0.50 -7.29
CA GLN A 240 -12.37 1.64 -8.18
C GLN A 240 -11.28 1.91 -9.22
N MET A 241 -10.04 1.51 -8.95
CA MET A 241 -8.89 1.79 -9.81
C MET A 241 -7.86 0.67 -9.70
N MET A 242 -7.15 0.42 -10.78
CA MET A 242 -5.93 -0.37 -10.81
C MET A 242 -4.77 0.49 -11.26
N LEU A 243 -3.60 0.18 -10.76
CA LEU A 243 -2.32 0.76 -11.13
C LEU A 243 -1.35 -0.36 -11.48
N VAL A 244 -0.62 -0.17 -12.57
CA VAL A 244 0.46 -1.07 -13.00
C VAL A 244 1.64 -0.22 -13.47
N THR A 245 2.84 -0.53 -13.02
CA THR A 245 4.06 0.12 -13.54
C THR A 245 4.72 -0.74 -14.61
N VAL A 246 5.19 -0.11 -15.69
CA VAL A 246 5.94 -0.78 -16.76
C VAL A 246 7.12 0.09 -17.16
N GLY A 247 8.33 -0.27 -16.74
CA GLY A 247 9.48 0.61 -16.79
C GLY A 247 9.23 1.88 -15.98
N SER A 248 9.40 3.05 -16.58
CA SER A 248 9.12 4.35 -15.97
C SER A 248 7.65 4.81 -16.10
N ASP A 249 6.83 4.07 -16.85
CA ASP A 249 5.44 4.45 -17.09
C ASP A 249 4.52 3.89 -16.00
N ILE A 250 3.55 4.69 -15.57
CA ILE A 250 2.48 4.29 -14.67
C ILE A 250 1.18 4.20 -15.47
N TYR A 251 0.60 3.03 -15.49
CA TYR A 251 -0.66 2.75 -16.16
C TYR A 251 -1.79 2.66 -15.15
N THR A 252 -2.92 3.27 -15.45
CA THR A 252 -4.13 3.22 -14.61
C THR A 252 -5.33 2.70 -15.39
N SER A 253 -6.21 1.98 -14.70
CA SER A 253 -7.46 1.46 -15.22
C SER A 253 -8.61 1.70 -14.24
N SER A 254 -9.73 2.23 -14.73
CA SER A 254 -10.97 2.40 -13.98
C SER A 254 -12.09 1.42 -14.42
N ASN A 255 -11.75 0.42 -15.23
CA ASN A 255 -12.68 -0.56 -15.77
C ASN A 255 -12.28 -2.01 -15.49
N ASN A 256 -11.76 -2.25 -14.28
CA ASN A 256 -11.34 -3.57 -13.79
C ASN A 256 -10.23 -4.22 -14.65
N GLY A 257 -9.26 -3.43 -15.11
CA GLY A 257 -8.10 -3.92 -15.83
C GLY A 257 -8.34 -4.31 -17.30
N ARG A 258 -9.49 -3.96 -17.87
CA ARG A 258 -9.80 -4.26 -19.28
C ARG A 258 -9.13 -3.30 -20.25
N LYS A 259 -8.90 -2.06 -19.82
CA LYS A 259 -8.20 -1.03 -20.59
C LYS A 259 -7.37 -0.17 -19.64
N PHE A 260 -6.14 0.03 -20.00
CA PHE A 260 -5.22 0.91 -19.28
C PHE A 260 -4.92 2.15 -20.09
N LYS A 261 -4.65 3.24 -19.40
CA LYS A 261 -4.09 4.48 -19.95
C LYS A 261 -2.87 4.86 -19.13
N VAL A 262 -1.88 5.45 -19.77
CA VAL A 262 -0.73 6.03 -19.07
C VAL A 262 -1.22 7.18 -18.20
N LEU A 263 -0.72 7.28 -16.99
CA LEU A 263 -0.95 8.44 -16.12
C LEU A 263 -0.27 9.65 -16.76
N PRO A 264 -1.00 10.74 -16.96
CA PRO A 264 -0.48 11.93 -17.66
C PRO A 264 0.67 12.61 -16.88
#